data_0c65fc4217713ed5f2fa0e5a7dee4a73
#
_entry.id   0c65fc4217713ed5f2fa0e5a7dee4a73
#
_cell.length_a   1.000
_cell.length_b   1.000
_cell.length_c   1.000
_cell.angle_alpha   90.00
_cell.angle_beta   90.00
_cell.angle_gamma   90.00
#
_symmetry.space_group_name_H-M   'P 1'
#
loop_
_entity.id
_entity.type
_entity.pdbx_description
1 polymer ?
#
loop_
_entity_poly.entity_id
_entity_poly.type
_entity_poly.pdbx_seq_one_letter_code
_entity_poly.pdbx_strand_id
1 'polypeptide(L)'
;MFPLNAWYVAAMPDEIGTEKPLGRRICGRPMAFYRQADGTVAAVEDFCPHRGAPLSLGFVRDGHLVCGYHGLAMGCDGRTVSMPGQRVRGFPAVASHPVAERYGFVWVWPGDAALARVEDIPVPIWHDKPDWAYGGGLYHMKCDYRLLVDNLMDLTHEDRKSTRLNSSHVALSRM
;
A
#
# COMPACT_ATOMS: atom_id res chain seq x y z
N MET A 1 7.23 13.03 12.25
CA MET A 1 7.98 12.67 10.99
C MET A 1 7.94 11.16 10.89
N PHE A 2 7.62 10.59 9.72
CA PHE A 2 7.57 9.15 9.51
C PHE A 2 8.95 8.60 9.12
N PRO A 3 9.38 7.41 9.62
CA PRO A 3 10.54 6.70 9.09
C PRO A 3 10.27 6.31 7.63
N LEU A 4 11.00 6.88 6.67
CA LEU A 4 10.75 6.57 5.25
C LEU A 4 11.40 5.26 4.81
N ASN A 5 12.57 4.91 5.37
CA ASN A 5 13.25 3.66 5.08
C ASN A 5 12.69 2.52 5.93
N ALA A 6 11.44 2.17 5.67
CA ALA A 6 10.72 1.07 6.31
C ALA A 6 9.59 0.57 5.40
N TRP A 7 9.19 -0.68 5.55
CA TRP A 7 8.03 -1.25 4.89
C TRP A 7 6.74 -0.85 5.60
N TYR A 8 5.74 -0.45 4.82
CA TYR A 8 4.40 -0.09 5.29
C TYR A 8 3.36 -0.92 4.58
N VAL A 9 2.35 -1.38 5.30
CA VAL A 9 1.17 -1.99 4.68
C VAL A 9 0.39 -0.90 3.95
N ALA A 10 0.20 -1.10 2.65
CA ALA A 10 -0.52 -0.17 1.79
C ALA A 10 -1.97 -0.60 1.52
N ALA A 11 -2.19 -1.90 1.33
CA ALA A 11 -3.49 -2.46 0.97
C ALA A 11 -3.55 -3.96 1.25
N MET A 12 -4.76 -4.52 1.15
CA MET A 12 -4.95 -5.95 0.89
C MET A 12 -4.84 -6.21 -0.61
N PRO A 13 -4.39 -7.40 -1.06
CA PRO A 13 -4.19 -7.71 -2.48
C PRO A 13 -5.46 -7.54 -3.33
N ASP A 14 -6.63 -7.83 -2.78
CA ASP A 14 -7.95 -7.73 -3.43
C ASP A 14 -8.45 -6.30 -3.60
N GLU A 15 -7.88 -5.32 -2.87
CA GLU A 15 -8.21 -3.91 -3.06
C GLU A 15 -7.60 -3.34 -4.35
N ILE A 16 -6.57 -4.01 -4.94
CA ILE A 16 -5.86 -3.52 -6.12
C ILE A 16 -6.27 -4.34 -7.34
N GLY A 17 -7.22 -3.78 -8.08
CA GLY A 17 -7.75 -4.41 -9.30
C GLY A 17 -6.89 -4.16 -10.54
N THR A 18 -7.31 -4.78 -11.66
CA THR A 18 -6.65 -4.68 -12.97
C THR A 18 -7.17 -3.53 -13.82
N GLU A 19 -8.27 -2.88 -13.42
CA GLU A 19 -8.91 -1.82 -14.21
C GLU A 19 -8.77 -0.44 -13.55
N LYS A 20 -8.85 -0.40 -12.22
CA LYS A 20 -8.80 0.84 -11.45
C LYS A 20 -7.61 0.84 -10.50
N PRO A 21 -6.81 1.91 -10.52
CA PRO A 21 -5.75 2.10 -9.54
C PRO A 21 -6.33 2.44 -8.17
N LEU A 22 -5.60 2.10 -7.13
CA LEU A 22 -5.91 2.42 -5.75
C LEU A 22 -5.06 3.60 -5.29
N GLY A 23 -5.68 4.70 -4.88
CA GLY A 23 -4.99 5.83 -4.24
C GLY A 23 -4.85 5.62 -2.74
N ARG A 24 -3.65 5.83 -2.20
CA ARG A 24 -3.35 5.82 -0.76
C ARG A 24 -2.40 6.95 -0.40
N ARG A 25 -2.48 7.38 0.85
CA ARG A 25 -1.48 8.33 1.41
C ARG A 25 -0.64 7.60 2.45
N ILE A 26 0.60 7.30 2.10
CA ILE A 26 1.55 6.59 2.95
C ILE A 26 2.65 7.57 3.39
N CYS A 27 2.89 7.68 4.68
CA CYS A 27 3.86 8.63 5.24
C CYS A 27 3.68 10.08 4.77
N GLY A 28 2.41 10.49 4.55
CA GLY A 28 2.07 11.81 4.01
C GLY A 28 2.19 11.96 2.51
N ARG A 29 2.71 10.96 1.78
CA ARG A 29 2.89 10.95 0.32
C ARG A 29 1.70 10.30 -0.37
N PRO A 30 1.08 10.95 -1.35
CA PRO A 30 0.06 10.33 -2.18
C PRO A 30 0.71 9.34 -3.14
N MET A 31 0.18 8.12 -3.19
CA MET A 31 0.67 7.04 -4.05
C MET A 31 -0.49 6.37 -4.77
N ALA A 32 -0.28 6.00 -6.03
CA ALA A 32 -1.20 5.21 -6.83
C ALA A 32 -0.65 3.79 -6.99
N PHE A 33 -1.45 2.79 -6.61
CA PHE A 33 -1.15 1.37 -6.73
C PHE A 33 -1.99 0.77 -7.84
N TYR A 34 -1.40 -0.10 -8.65
CA TYR A 34 -2.10 -0.77 -9.74
C TYR A 34 -1.47 -2.13 -10.07
N ARG A 35 -2.24 -3.01 -10.74
CA ARG A 35 -1.69 -4.29 -11.23
C ARG A 35 -1.19 -4.14 -12.65
N GLN A 36 0.03 -4.62 -12.87
CA GLN A 36 0.64 -4.75 -14.18
C GLN A 36 0.04 -5.93 -14.96
N ALA A 37 0.39 -6.08 -16.23
CA ALA A 37 -0.12 -7.16 -17.09
C ALA A 37 0.27 -8.56 -16.60
N ASP A 38 1.39 -8.68 -15.90
CA ASP A 38 1.86 -9.93 -15.29
C ASP A 38 1.21 -10.25 -13.93
N GLY A 39 0.31 -9.38 -13.46
CA GLY A 39 -0.39 -9.49 -12.19
C GLY A 39 0.37 -8.92 -11.00
N THR A 40 1.61 -8.47 -11.16
CA THR A 40 2.39 -7.85 -10.07
C THR A 40 1.88 -6.44 -9.75
N VAL A 41 2.00 -6.02 -8.49
CA VAL A 41 1.61 -4.68 -8.07
C VAL A 41 2.74 -3.69 -8.27
N ALA A 42 2.43 -2.53 -8.82
CA ALA A 42 3.33 -1.39 -8.91
C ALA A 42 2.78 -0.20 -8.09
N ALA A 43 3.67 0.64 -7.60
CA ALA A 43 3.36 1.87 -6.89
C ALA A 43 4.17 3.05 -7.45
N VAL A 44 3.48 4.13 -7.77
CA VAL A 44 4.08 5.39 -8.19
C VAL A 44 3.50 6.55 -7.39
N GLU A 45 4.18 7.70 -7.37
CA GLU A 45 3.57 8.92 -6.83
C GLU A 45 2.27 9.24 -7.57
N ASP A 46 1.23 9.59 -6.81
CA ASP A 46 -0.10 9.89 -7.34
C ASP A 46 -0.17 11.30 -7.94
N PHE A 47 0.66 11.50 -8.98
CA PHE A 47 0.83 12.80 -9.62
C PHE A 47 1.15 12.62 -11.11
N CYS A 48 0.29 13.11 -11.99
CA CYS A 48 0.56 13.09 -13.44
C CYS A 48 1.55 14.20 -13.82
N PRO A 49 2.70 13.87 -14.45
CA PRO A 49 3.74 14.85 -14.77
C PRO A 49 3.31 15.86 -15.84
N HIS A 50 2.19 15.63 -16.52
CA HIS A 50 1.67 16.55 -17.52
C HIS A 50 1.02 17.80 -16.89
N ARG A 51 0.02 17.62 -16.01
CA ARG A 51 -0.72 18.72 -15.37
C ARG A 51 -1.15 18.44 -13.94
N GLY A 52 -0.46 17.59 -13.22
CA GLY A 52 -0.66 17.37 -11.80
C GLY A 52 -1.92 16.62 -11.40
N ALA A 53 -2.68 16.04 -12.34
CA ALA A 53 -3.87 15.28 -12.00
C ALA A 53 -3.50 14.02 -11.19
N PRO A 54 -4.29 13.62 -10.18
CA PRO A 54 -4.08 12.37 -9.48
C PRO A 54 -4.19 11.17 -10.44
N LEU A 55 -3.18 10.33 -10.48
CA LEU A 55 -3.15 9.13 -11.32
C LEU A 55 -4.14 8.07 -10.81
N SER A 56 -4.41 8.05 -9.51
CA SER A 56 -5.40 7.17 -8.87
C SER A 56 -6.83 7.42 -9.32
N LEU A 57 -7.12 8.57 -9.93
CA LEU A 57 -8.41 8.88 -10.55
C LEU A 57 -8.48 8.43 -12.03
N GLY A 58 -7.42 7.83 -12.53
CA GLY A 58 -7.36 7.29 -13.88
C GLY A 58 -7.84 5.84 -13.95
N PHE A 59 -7.23 5.08 -14.83
CA PHE A 59 -7.53 3.66 -15.05
C PHE A 59 -6.27 2.89 -15.47
N VAL A 60 -6.36 1.56 -15.44
CA VAL A 60 -5.29 0.68 -15.91
C VAL A 60 -5.67 0.15 -17.29
N ARG A 61 -4.74 0.17 -18.24
CA ARG A 61 -4.89 -0.40 -19.56
C ARG A 61 -3.59 -1.07 -20.00
N ASP A 62 -3.68 -2.32 -20.42
CA ASP A 62 -2.52 -3.11 -20.89
C ASP A 62 -1.38 -3.13 -19.86
N GLY A 63 -1.72 -3.18 -18.57
CA GLY A 63 -0.76 -3.15 -17.46
C GLY A 63 -0.08 -1.80 -17.21
N HIS A 64 -0.56 -0.73 -17.83
CA HIS A 64 -0.06 0.64 -17.62
C HIS A 64 -1.07 1.49 -16.88
N LEU A 65 -0.59 2.37 -16.04
CA LEU A 65 -1.40 3.37 -15.35
C LEU A 65 -1.68 4.55 -16.29
N VAL A 66 -2.95 4.79 -16.60
CA VAL A 66 -3.38 5.82 -17.55
C VAL A 66 -4.06 6.96 -16.80
N CYS A 67 -3.53 8.16 -16.98
CA CYS A 67 -4.12 9.39 -16.44
C CYS A 67 -5.50 9.66 -17.07
N GLY A 68 -6.53 9.81 -16.24
CA GLY A 68 -7.89 10.07 -16.69
C GLY A 68 -8.09 11.42 -17.38
N TYR A 69 -7.13 12.37 -17.23
CA TYR A 69 -7.29 13.71 -17.79
C TYR A 69 -6.97 13.76 -19.29
N HIS A 70 -5.79 13.29 -19.73
CA HIS A 70 -5.38 13.35 -21.14
C HIS A 70 -4.88 12.02 -21.70
N GLY A 71 -5.04 10.93 -20.98
CA GLY A 71 -4.66 9.61 -21.46
C GLY A 71 -3.15 9.33 -21.47
N LEU A 72 -2.35 10.12 -20.70
CA LEU A 72 -0.94 9.82 -20.54
C LEU A 72 -0.79 8.48 -19.82
N ALA A 73 -0.08 7.52 -20.43
CA ALA A 73 0.18 6.20 -19.87
C ALA A 73 1.59 6.12 -19.27
N MET A 74 1.67 5.49 -18.10
CA MET A 74 2.91 5.35 -17.33
C MET A 74 3.23 3.89 -17.04
N GLY A 75 4.52 3.57 -17.06
CA GLY A 75 5.06 2.29 -16.62
C GLY A 75 5.27 2.22 -15.10
N CYS A 76 5.62 1.03 -14.62
CA CYS A 76 5.91 0.77 -13.20
C CYS A 76 7.15 1.50 -12.68
N ASP A 77 8.03 1.94 -13.57
CA ASP A 77 9.21 2.76 -13.27
C ASP A 77 8.88 4.27 -13.20
N GLY A 78 7.60 4.65 -13.31
CA GLY A 78 7.14 6.03 -13.30
C GLY A 78 7.42 6.82 -14.59
N ARG A 79 7.92 6.18 -15.62
CA ARG A 79 8.18 6.84 -16.91
C ARG A 79 6.94 6.84 -17.79
N THR A 80 6.80 7.91 -18.57
CA THR A 80 5.73 8.00 -19.56
C THR A 80 6.01 7.04 -20.73
N VAL A 81 5.07 6.15 -21.01
CA VAL A 81 5.11 5.17 -22.09
C VAL A 81 4.46 5.71 -23.36
N SER A 82 3.31 6.34 -23.23
CA SER A 82 2.57 6.91 -24.34
C SER A 82 1.71 8.11 -23.93
N MET A 83 1.36 8.92 -24.91
CA MET A 83 0.39 9.99 -24.76
C MET A 83 -0.36 10.20 -26.09
N PRO A 84 -1.71 10.24 -26.09
CA PRO A 84 -2.49 10.45 -27.30
C PRO A 84 -2.09 11.77 -28.01
N GLY A 85 -1.82 11.69 -29.30
CA GLY A 85 -1.55 12.84 -30.16
C GLY A 85 -0.22 13.57 -29.91
N GLN A 86 0.63 13.06 -29.02
CA GLN A 86 1.93 13.69 -28.71
C GLN A 86 3.06 12.66 -28.69
N ARG A 87 4.27 13.15 -29.00
CA ARG A 87 5.49 12.35 -28.82
C ARG A 87 5.88 12.36 -27.33
N VAL A 88 6.20 11.18 -26.80
CA VAL A 88 6.67 11.00 -25.42
C VAL A 88 8.13 11.45 -25.32
N ARG A 89 8.37 12.75 -25.32
CA ARG A 89 9.70 13.32 -25.09
C ARG A 89 9.61 14.43 -24.05
N GLY A 90 10.50 14.38 -23.05
CA GLY A 90 10.65 15.45 -22.08
C GLY A 90 9.67 15.42 -20.89
N PHE A 91 8.81 14.42 -20.77
CA PHE A 91 8.05 14.24 -19.53
C PHE A 91 8.97 13.71 -18.43
N PRO A 92 9.03 14.37 -17.26
CA PRO A 92 9.76 13.83 -16.14
C PRO A 92 9.12 12.51 -15.67
N ALA A 93 9.93 11.58 -15.19
CA ALA A 93 9.42 10.43 -14.49
C ALA A 93 8.87 10.87 -13.13
N VAL A 94 7.79 10.22 -12.67
CA VAL A 94 7.36 10.30 -11.27
C VAL A 94 8.10 9.26 -10.46
N ALA A 95 8.22 9.45 -9.15
CA ALA A 95 8.88 8.47 -8.33
C ALA A 95 8.07 7.15 -8.31
N SER A 96 8.78 6.04 -8.47
CA SER A 96 8.27 4.69 -8.24
C SER A 96 8.77 4.18 -6.90
N HIS A 97 8.01 3.30 -6.29
CA HIS A 97 8.30 2.76 -4.96
C HIS A 97 8.38 1.24 -5.00
N PRO A 98 9.36 0.63 -4.31
CA PRO A 98 9.40 -0.82 -4.16
C PRO A 98 8.12 -1.34 -3.50
N VAL A 99 7.57 -2.42 -4.06
CA VAL A 99 6.36 -3.09 -3.58
C VAL A 99 6.65 -4.58 -3.40
N ALA A 100 6.03 -5.18 -2.39
CA ALA A 100 6.05 -6.62 -2.19
C ALA A 100 4.66 -7.10 -1.74
N GLU A 101 4.21 -8.23 -2.27
CA GLU A 101 3.02 -8.94 -1.77
C GLU A 101 3.50 -10.06 -0.85
N ARG A 102 3.24 -9.93 0.46
CA ARG A 102 3.60 -10.93 1.47
C ARG A 102 2.60 -10.97 2.61
N TYR A 103 2.37 -12.14 3.13
CA TYR A 103 1.56 -12.39 4.33
C TYR A 103 0.14 -11.80 4.23
N GLY A 104 -0.47 -11.87 3.04
CA GLY A 104 -1.81 -11.34 2.81
C GLY A 104 -1.90 -9.83 2.69
N PHE A 105 -0.76 -9.12 2.58
CA PHE A 105 -0.70 -7.67 2.43
C PHE A 105 0.15 -7.24 1.23
N VAL A 106 -0.18 -6.09 0.71
CA VAL A 106 0.67 -5.31 -0.19
C VAL A 106 1.49 -4.33 0.64
N TRP A 107 2.79 -4.48 0.58
CA TRP A 107 3.77 -3.64 1.28
C TRP A 107 4.40 -2.65 0.31
N VAL A 108 4.69 -1.45 0.80
CA VAL A 108 5.39 -0.41 0.04
C VAL A 108 6.54 0.17 0.84
N TRP A 109 7.61 0.52 0.15
CA TRP A 109 8.78 1.17 0.71
C TRP A 109 8.84 2.63 0.23
N PRO A 110 8.52 3.64 1.10
CA PRO A 110 8.48 5.05 0.70
C PRO A 110 9.85 5.71 0.59
N GLY A 111 10.89 5.07 1.12
CA GLY A 111 12.24 5.63 1.24
C GLY A 111 13.15 5.38 0.04
N ASP A 112 14.45 5.33 0.31
CA ASP A 112 15.46 5.01 -0.69
C ASP A 112 15.29 3.55 -1.17
N ALA A 113 14.99 3.37 -2.45
CA ALA A 113 14.75 2.05 -3.05
C ALA A 113 15.96 1.11 -2.94
N ALA A 114 17.18 1.65 -2.90
CA ALA A 114 18.39 0.85 -2.74
C ALA A 114 18.50 0.17 -1.37
N LEU A 115 17.75 0.64 -0.38
CA LEU A 115 17.71 0.08 0.96
C LEU A 115 16.53 -0.87 1.19
N ALA A 116 15.63 -1.00 0.21
CA ALA A 116 14.45 -1.83 0.32
C ALA A 116 14.83 -3.32 0.23
N ARG A 117 14.82 -4.00 1.35
CA ARG A 117 15.05 -5.44 1.44
C ARG A 117 13.75 -6.13 1.82
N VAL A 118 13.27 -7.03 0.98
CA VAL A 118 12.00 -7.75 1.20
C VAL A 118 12.07 -8.62 2.46
N GLU A 119 13.27 -9.04 2.86
CA GLU A 119 13.55 -9.81 4.07
C GLU A 119 13.29 -9.02 5.35
N ASP A 120 13.30 -7.69 5.27
CA ASP A 120 13.02 -6.80 6.42
C ASP A 120 11.50 -6.63 6.67
N ILE A 121 10.64 -7.19 5.84
CA ILE A 121 9.19 -7.25 6.10
C ILE A 121 8.95 -8.13 7.32
N PRO A 122 8.27 -7.63 8.37
CA PRO A 122 7.98 -8.41 9.57
C PRO A 122 7.23 -9.70 9.24
N VAL A 123 7.73 -10.81 9.73
CA VAL A 123 7.09 -12.13 9.56
C VAL A 123 6.04 -12.32 10.65
N PRO A 124 4.75 -12.44 10.32
CA PRO A 124 3.75 -12.87 11.29
C PRO A 124 4.00 -14.36 11.59
N ILE A 125 4.58 -14.64 12.75
CA ILE A 125 5.12 -15.98 13.10
C ILE A 125 4.08 -17.12 13.06
N TRP A 126 2.81 -16.79 13.06
CA TRP A 126 1.70 -17.78 12.98
C TRP A 126 1.07 -17.87 11.59
N HIS A 127 1.43 -17.00 10.64
CA HIS A 127 0.78 -16.91 9.33
C HIS A 127 0.82 -18.23 8.56
N ASP A 128 1.97 -18.92 8.57
CA ASP A 128 2.20 -20.14 7.79
C ASP A 128 2.05 -21.42 8.62
N LYS A 129 1.48 -21.33 9.84
CA LYS A 129 1.30 -22.49 10.72
C LYS A 129 -0.05 -23.15 10.48
N PRO A 130 -0.12 -24.48 10.21
CA PRO A 130 -1.37 -25.15 9.88
C PRO A 130 -2.39 -25.18 11.02
N ASP A 131 -1.92 -25.04 12.26
CA ASP A 131 -2.77 -25.07 13.46
C ASP A 131 -3.30 -23.68 13.85
N TRP A 132 -3.01 -22.66 13.03
CA TRP A 132 -3.45 -21.29 13.29
C TRP A 132 -4.30 -20.76 12.15
N ALA A 133 -5.42 -20.15 12.52
CA ALA A 133 -6.24 -19.35 11.62
C ALA A 133 -6.08 -17.87 11.97
N TYR A 134 -6.07 -17.01 10.96
CA TYR A 134 -6.07 -15.57 11.16
C TYR A 134 -7.22 -14.93 10.39
N GLY A 135 -7.70 -13.83 10.89
CA GLY A 135 -8.71 -13.01 10.26
C GLY A 135 -8.49 -11.55 10.63
N GLY A 136 -9.11 -10.68 9.92
CA GLY A 136 -8.94 -9.25 10.19
C GLY A 136 -9.81 -8.39 9.28
N GLY A 137 -9.60 -7.10 9.37
CA GLY A 137 -10.32 -6.11 8.58
C GLY A 137 -9.63 -4.77 8.60
N LEU A 138 -10.09 -3.86 7.77
CA LEU A 138 -9.62 -2.48 7.74
C LEU A 138 -10.47 -1.63 8.69
N TYR A 139 -9.83 -1.01 9.66
CA TYR A 139 -10.47 -0.11 10.62
C TYR A 139 -9.97 1.31 10.40
N HIS A 140 -10.88 2.21 10.02
CA HIS A 140 -10.58 3.64 9.92
C HIS A 140 -10.74 4.32 11.27
N MET A 141 -9.64 4.76 11.86
CA MET A 141 -9.63 5.48 13.12
C MET A 141 -9.37 6.97 12.88
N LYS A 142 -10.28 7.83 13.34
CA LYS A 142 -10.14 9.29 13.23
C LYS A 142 -9.31 9.85 14.40
N CYS A 143 -8.03 9.47 14.45
CA CYS A 143 -7.10 9.94 15.48
C CYS A 143 -5.68 10.07 14.91
N ASP A 144 -4.80 10.70 15.67
CA ASP A 144 -3.36 10.65 15.37
C ASP A 144 -2.86 9.20 15.53
N TYR A 145 -2.07 8.73 14.58
CA TYR A 145 -1.56 7.35 14.57
C TYR A 145 -0.75 7.00 15.83
N ARG A 146 -0.11 8.00 16.45
CA ARG A 146 0.67 7.80 17.69
C ARG A 146 -0.21 7.32 18.84
N LEU A 147 -1.44 7.81 18.93
CA LEU A 147 -2.39 7.34 19.95
C LEU A 147 -2.75 5.86 19.75
N LEU A 148 -2.83 5.41 18.49
CA LEU A 148 -3.06 4.00 18.20
C LEU A 148 -1.84 3.15 18.57
N VAL A 149 -0.64 3.62 18.24
CA VAL A 149 0.61 2.94 18.62
C VAL A 149 0.75 2.86 20.13
N ASP A 150 0.53 3.98 20.84
CA ASP A 150 0.59 4.00 22.30
C ASP A 150 -0.40 3.04 22.94
N ASN A 151 -1.63 2.98 22.40
CA ASN A 151 -2.65 2.05 22.87
C ASN A 151 -2.29 0.58 22.64
N LEU A 152 -1.71 0.25 21.47
CA LEU A 152 -1.31 -1.13 21.13
C LEU A 152 -0.04 -1.57 21.88
N MET A 153 0.81 -0.63 22.26
CA MET A 153 2.03 -0.92 23.01
C MET A 153 1.83 -0.97 24.54
N ASP A 154 0.74 -0.38 25.03
CA ASP A 154 0.36 -0.48 26.43
C ASP A 154 -0.63 -1.64 26.64
N LEU A 155 -0.13 -2.81 26.96
CA LEU A 155 -0.94 -4.01 27.21
C LEU A 155 -1.59 -4.02 28.60
N THR A 156 -1.29 -3.08 29.48
CA THR A 156 -1.79 -3.06 30.87
C THR A 156 -3.30 -2.82 30.94
N HIS A 157 -3.88 -2.14 29.96
CA HIS A 157 -5.34 -1.93 29.92
C HIS A 157 -6.10 -3.19 29.50
N GLU A 158 -5.50 -4.11 28.76
CA GLU A 158 -6.15 -5.36 28.35
C GLU A 158 -6.39 -6.28 29.54
N ASP A 159 -5.44 -6.39 30.44
CA ASP A 159 -5.56 -7.23 31.64
C ASP A 159 -6.70 -6.76 32.57
N ARG A 160 -6.92 -5.46 32.69
CA ARG A 160 -7.99 -4.90 33.54
C ARG A 160 -9.39 -5.01 32.94
N LYS A 161 -9.52 -5.04 31.61
CA LYS A 161 -10.82 -5.08 30.91
C LYS A 161 -11.21 -6.49 30.51
N SER A 162 -10.27 -7.34 30.12
CA SER A 162 -10.52 -8.69 29.63
C SER A 162 -10.93 -9.66 30.73
N THR A 163 -10.51 -9.44 31.97
CA THR A 163 -10.95 -10.26 33.13
C THR A 163 -12.39 -10.02 33.53
N ARG A 164 -13.04 -8.92 33.10
CA ARG A 164 -14.43 -8.59 33.43
C ARG A 164 -15.42 -8.72 32.28
N LEU A 165 -14.94 -8.69 31.06
CA LEU A 165 -15.76 -8.86 29.87
C LEU A 165 -15.18 -10.07 29.14
N ASN A 166 -15.95 -11.10 28.99
CA ASN A 166 -15.70 -12.21 28.08
C ASN A 166 -15.53 -11.58 26.67
N SER A 167 -14.41 -10.92 26.45
CA SER A 167 -14.24 -10.03 25.35
C SER A 167 -13.76 -10.80 24.14
N SER A 168 -14.38 -10.53 23.05
CA SER A 168 -14.07 -10.96 21.69
C SER A 168 -12.57 -10.85 21.26
N HIS A 169 -11.70 -10.26 22.07
CA HIS A 169 -10.27 -10.16 21.84
C HIS A 169 -9.48 -11.44 22.17
N VAL A 170 -10.00 -12.32 23.02
CA VAL A 170 -9.34 -13.60 23.36
C VAL A 170 -9.73 -14.72 22.38
N ALA A 171 -10.77 -14.53 21.58
CA ALA A 171 -11.22 -15.53 20.60
C ALA A 171 -10.31 -15.68 19.37
N LEU A 172 -9.29 -14.85 19.23
CA LEU A 172 -8.36 -14.88 18.08
C LEU A 172 -7.13 -15.77 18.29
N SER A 173 -6.97 -16.40 19.45
CA SER A 173 -5.73 -17.13 19.75
C SER A 173 -5.84 -18.65 19.82
N ARG A 174 -7.04 -19.25 19.72
CA ARG A 174 -7.18 -20.73 19.72
C ARG A 174 -8.46 -21.16 19.00
N MET A 175 -8.33 -21.61 17.80
CA MET A 175 -9.14 -22.66 17.19
C MET A 175 -8.23 -23.74 16.69
#